data_fdddcb6aa366823193c0cd105c8db760
#
_entry.id   fdddcb6aa366823193c0cd105c8db760
#
_cell.length_a   1.000
_cell.length_b   1.000
_cell.length_c   1.000
_cell.angle_alpha   90.00
_cell.angle_beta   90.00
_cell.angle_gamma   90.00
#
_symmetry.space_group_name_H-M   'P 1'
#
loop_
_entity.id
_entity.type
_entity.pdbx_description
1 polymer ?
#
loop_
_entity_poly.entity_id
_entity_poly.type
_entity_poly.pdbx_seq_one_letter_code
_entity_poly.pdbx_strand_id
1 'polypeptide(L)'
;YASLAALGQKKANPFIAAATVAHVSIIWGLLNVFPNFPKWGIAFGVAVAFVLGGISLAFSFVKARYGWQTIGKLPGLADPMPRFGTIMVLLVSFALFLPMIPTFTGLIVMPTIETLDVKFIKIFFIFFAVWLGGGWFLLQMLHQTAFGSARENVPYSDLCITEYTAVMILLLGAGYSGLLY
;
A
#
# COMPACT_ATOMS: atom_id res chain seq x y z
N TYR A 1 3.23 15.66 -3.25
CA TYR A 1 2.99 16.23 -1.92
C TYR A 1 2.56 15.15 -0.91
N ALA A 2 1.51 14.36 -1.20
CA ALA A 2 0.99 13.35 -0.26
C ALA A 2 2.02 12.28 0.12
N SER A 3 2.87 11.83 -0.81
CA SER A 3 3.96 10.89 -0.53
C SER A 3 4.99 11.46 0.45
N LEU A 4 5.36 12.73 0.26
CA LEU A 4 6.26 13.42 1.19
C LEU A 4 5.60 13.66 2.55
N ALA A 5 4.30 13.99 2.55
CA ALA A 5 3.54 14.13 3.78
C ALA A 5 3.46 12.80 4.55
N ALA A 6 3.31 11.67 3.85
CA ALA A 6 3.31 10.34 4.47
C ALA A 6 4.64 10.03 5.16
N LEU A 7 5.78 10.36 4.56
CA LEU A 7 7.12 10.17 5.14
C LEU A 7 7.30 10.89 6.48
N GLY A 8 6.67 12.05 6.65
CA GLY A 8 6.72 12.83 7.90
C GLY A 8 5.78 12.34 9.01
N GLN A 9 4.87 11.42 8.72
CA GLN A 9 3.88 10.96 9.69
C GLN A 9 4.46 9.92 10.65
N LYS A 10 4.32 10.18 11.93
CA LYS A 10 4.70 9.24 13.00
C LYS A 10 3.54 8.36 13.47
N LYS A 11 2.31 8.79 13.27
CA LYS A 11 1.10 8.04 13.66
C LYS A 11 0.56 7.24 12.48
N ALA A 12 0.08 6.01 12.73
CA ALA A 12 -0.43 5.12 11.69
C ALA A 12 -1.62 5.72 10.93
N ASN A 13 -2.61 6.30 11.62
CA ASN A 13 -3.82 6.83 10.95
C ASN A 13 -3.51 7.97 9.95
N PRO A 14 -2.81 9.07 10.32
CA PRO A 14 -2.46 10.11 9.35
C PRO A 14 -1.49 9.60 8.27
N PHE A 15 -0.64 8.62 8.58
CA PHE A 15 0.19 7.94 7.57
C PHE A 15 -0.67 7.26 6.51
N ILE A 16 -1.64 6.43 6.93
CA ILE A 16 -2.54 5.71 6.02
C ILE A 16 -3.40 6.69 5.23
N ALA A 17 -3.88 7.77 5.85
CA ALA A 17 -4.62 8.80 5.14
C ALA A 17 -3.78 9.47 4.03
N ALA A 18 -2.54 9.85 4.32
CA ALA A 18 -1.63 10.42 3.34
C ALA A 18 -1.26 9.41 2.24
N ALA A 19 -1.04 8.13 2.60
CA ALA A 19 -0.81 7.04 1.65
C ALA A 19 -2.00 6.83 0.71
N THR A 20 -3.23 6.89 1.24
CA THR A 20 -4.47 6.78 0.45
C THR A 20 -4.56 7.93 -0.55
N VAL A 21 -4.33 9.18 -0.11
CA VAL A 21 -4.34 10.33 -1.00
C VAL A 21 -3.28 10.20 -2.10
N ALA A 22 -2.07 9.72 -1.76
CA ALA A 22 -1.01 9.50 -2.74
C ALA A 22 -1.44 8.51 -3.83
N HIS A 23 -2.02 7.36 -3.44
CA HIS A 23 -2.47 6.35 -4.40
C HIS A 23 -3.70 6.78 -5.20
N VAL A 24 -4.67 7.46 -4.57
CA VAL A 24 -5.86 7.98 -5.28
C VAL A 24 -5.48 9.08 -6.26
N SER A 25 -4.43 9.88 -5.97
CA SER A 25 -3.92 10.89 -6.89
C SER A 25 -3.45 10.30 -8.22
N ILE A 26 -3.00 9.04 -8.22
CA ILE A 26 -2.66 8.29 -9.43
C ILE A 26 -3.90 8.15 -10.34
N ILE A 27 -5.06 7.79 -9.76
CA ILE A 27 -6.32 7.66 -10.50
C ILE A 27 -6.69 9.01 -11.14
N TRP A 28 -6.57 10.12 -10.42
CA TRP A 28 -6.82 11.46 -10.94
C TRP A 28 -5.89 11.82 -12.09
N GLY A 29 -4.61 11.46 -11.99
CA GLY A 29 -3.65 11.64 -13.09
C GLY A 29 -4.06 10.86 -14.34
N LEU A 30 -4.51 9.63 -14.16
CA LEU A 30 -4.93 8.75 -15.27
C LEU A 30 -6.23 9.23 -15.94
N LEU A 31 -7.17 9.79 -15.18
CA LEU A 31 -8.40 10.36 -15.74
C LEU A 31 -8.14 11.52 -16.71
N ASN A 32 -7.05 12.27 -16.52
CA ASN A 32 -6.66 13.34 -17.45
C ASN A 32 -6.08 12.82 -18.77
N VAL A 33 -5.63 11.57 -18.79
CA VAL A 33 -5.02 10.95 -19.98
C VAL A 33 -6.05 10.20 -20.81
N PHE A 34 -6.99 9.55 -20.10
CA PHE A 34 -8.00 8.69 -20.73
C PHE A 34 -9.37 9.37 -20.65
N PRO A 35 -9.95 9.79 -21.80
CA PRO A 35 -11.26 10.46 -21.81
C PRO A 35 -12.40 9.55 -21.34
N ASN A 36 -12.24 8.23 -21.48
CA ASN A 36 -13.16 7.24 -20.94
C ASN A 36 -12.52 6.55 -19.75
N PHE A 37 -13.19 6.60 -18.58
CA PHE A 37 -12.67 5.94 -17.36
C PHE A 37 -12.53 4.43 -17.61
N PRO A 38 -11.32 3.91 -17.68
CA PRO A 38 -11.11 2.51 -17.99
C PRO A 38 -11.53 1.63 -16.80
N LYS A 39 -12.07 0.45 -17.08
CA LYS A 39 -12.50 -0.52 -16.07
C LYS A 39 -11.40 -0.89 -15.08
N TRP A 40 -10.14 -0.97 -15.56
CA TRP A 40 -8.99 -1.24 -14.72
C TRP A 40 -8.74 -0.15 -13.64
N GLY A 41 -9.16 1.10 -13.87
CA GLY A 41 -9.07 2.15 -12.87
C GLY A 41 -9.95 1.89 -11.66
N ILE A 42 -11.11 1.26 -11.86
CA ILE A 42 -11.99 0.81 -10.77
C ILE A 42 -11.30 -0.31 -9.99
N ALA A 43 -10.75 -1.31 -10.69
CA ALA A 43 -10.03 -2.42 -10.07
C ALA A 43 -8.83 -1.92 -9.24
N PHE A 44 -8.07 -0.96 -9.77
CA PHE A 44 -6.97 -0.33 -9.06
C PHE A 44 -7.46 0.36 -7.77
N GLY A 45 -8.52 1.17 -7.85
CA GLY A 45 -9.08 1.86 -6.68
C GLY A 45 -9.56 0.89 -5.60
N VAL A 46 -10.22 -0.19 -6.00
CA VAL A 46 -10.68 -1.26 -5.08
C VAL A 46 -9.48 -1.98 -4.45
N ALA A 47 -8.46 -2.34 -5.24
CA ALA A 47 -7.26 -2.97 -4.72
C ALA A 47 -6.52 -2.08 -3.71
N VAL A 48 -6.36 -0.78 -4.01
CA VAL A 48 -5.76 0.20 -3.07
C VAL A 48 -6.56 0.26 -1.77
N ALA A 49 -7.90 0.32 -1.86
CA ALA A 49 -8.75 0.36 -0.67
C ALA A 49 -8.59 -0.90 0.20
N PHE A 50 -8.54 -2.08 -0.40
CA PHE A 50 -8.34 -3.34 0.32
C PHE A 50 -6.95 -3.42 0.96
N VAL A 51 -5.88 -3.03 0.25
CA VAL A 51 -4.52 -3.11 0.77
C VAL A 51 -4.29 -2.11 1.91
N LEU A 52 -4.66 -0.85 1.72
CA LEU A 52 -4.51 0.18 2.76
C LEU A 52 -5.47 -0.07 3.93
N GLY A 53 -6.66 -0.61 3.66
CA GLY A 53 -7.59 -1.10 4.67
C GLY A 53 -6.98 -2.25 5.48
N GLY A 54 -6.30 -3.20 4.82
CA GLY A 54 -5.58 -4.29 5.47
C GLY A 54 -4.46 -3.80 6.39
N ILE A 55 -3.65 -2.83 5.92
CA ILE A 55 -2.61 -2.18 6.74
C ILE A 55 -3.24 -1.48 7.94
N SER A 56 -4.34 -0.75 7.73
CA SER A 56 -5.07 -0.07 8.81
C SER A 56 -5.58 -1.06 9.86
N LEU A 57 -6.15 -2.17 9.42
CA LEU A 57 -6.66 -3.22 10.29
C LEU A 57 -5.54 -3.88 11.09
N ALA A 58 -4.42 -4.20 10.46
CA ALA A 58 -3.24 -4.76 11.13
C ALA A 58 -2.71 -3.84 12.24
N PHE A 59 -2.61 -2.53 11.96
CA PHE A 59 -2.25 -1.54 12.99
C PHE A 59 -3.30 -1.41 14.10
N SER A 60 -4.57 -1.59 13.78
CA SER A 60 -5.66 -1.56 14.78
C SER A 60 -5.54 -2.71 15.77
N PHE A 61 -5.12 -3.89 15.34
CA PHE A 61 -4.86 -5.02 16.22
C PHE A 61 -3.66 -4.78 17.14
N VAL A 62 -2.58 -4.19 16.61
CA VAL A 62 -1.44 -3.78 17.44
C VAL A 62 -1.84 -2.72 18.47
N LYS A 63 -2.66 -1.74 18.05
CA LYS A 63 -3.19 -0.73 18.96
C LYS A 63 -4.07 -1.32 20.05
N ALA A 64 -4.94 -2.26 19.72
CA ALA A 64 -5.83 -2.89 20.70
C ALA A 64 -5.04 -3.62 21.80
N ARG A 65 -3.89 -4.23 21.45
CA ARG A 65 -3.03 -4.96 22.38
C ARG A 65 -2.10 -4.07 23.20
N TYR A 66 -1.47 -3.09 22.53
CA TYR A 66 -0.36 -2.32 23.14
C TYR A 66 -0.68 -0.84 23.33
N GLY A 67 -1.88 -0.38 22.93
CA GLY A 67 -2.31 1.01 23.06
C GLY A 67 -1.57 2.00 22.13
N TRP A 68 -0.65 1.54 21.28
CA TRP A 68 0.23 2.40 20.50
C TRP A 68 -0.10 2.39 19.01
N GLN A 69 -0.17 3.59 18.44
CA GLN A 69 -0.38 3.81 17.01
C GLN A 69 0.83 4.49 16.34
N THR A 70 1.95 4.63 17.06
CA THR A 70 3.11 5.34 16.53
C THR A 70 4.01 4.36 15.79
N ILE A 71 4.25 4.65 14.51
CA ILE A 71 5.17 3.91 13.65
C ILE A 71 6.58 3.97 14.27
N GLY A 72 7.27 2.84 14.34
CA GLY A 72 8.62 2.76 14.91
C GLY A 72 8.69 2.82 16.46
N LYS A 73 7.56 2.92 17.16
CA LYS A 73 7.56 2.86 18.63
C LYS A 73 7.76 1.44 19.15
N LEU A 74 7.31 0.44 18.39
CA LEU A 74 7.59 -0.98 18.57
C LEU A 74 8.31 -1.49 17.32
N PRO A 75 9.64 -1.35 17.22
CA PRO A 75 10.40 -1.91 16.11
C PRO A 75 10.53 -3.43 16.26
N GLY A 76 10.82 -4.11 15.15
CA GLY A 76 11.15 -5.54 15.16
C GLY A 76 9.97 -6.47 15.47
N LEU A 77 8.73 -6.05 15.14
CA LEU A 77 7.55 -6.87 15.42
C LEU A 77 7.50 -8.17 14.63
N ALA A 78 8.26 -8.31 13.54
CA ALA A 78 8.24 -9.53 12.73
C ALA A 78 8.85 -10.74 13.45
N ASP A 79 9.79 -10.52 14.36
CA ASP A 79 10.43 -11.59 15.13
C ASP A 79 9.50 -12.18 16.20
N PRO A 80 8.98 -11.41 17.16
CA PRO A 80 8.06 -11.91 18.18
C PRO A 80 6.62 -12.13 17.66
N MET A 81 6.25 -11.56 16.51
CA MET A 81 4.92 -11.63 15.91
C MET A 81 5.01 -12.02 14.42
N PRO A 82 5.39 -13.26 14.09
CA PRO A 82 5.67 -13.66 12.71
C PRO A 82 4.44 -13.57 11.79
N ARG A 83 3.23 -13.80 12.28
CA ARG A 83 2.00 -13.63 11.49
C ARG A 83 1.77 -12.17 11.12
N PHE A 84 1.98 -11.24 12.07
CA PHE A 84 1.91 -9.80 11.80
C PHE A 84 2.98 -9.38 10.79
N GLY A 85 4.24 -9.81 10.99
CA GLY A 85 5.33 -9.52 10.07
C GLY A 85 5.06 -10.00 8.65
N THR A 86 4.63 -11.25 8.51
CA THR A 86 4.30 -11.85 7.20
C THR A 86 3.20 -11.06 6.47
N ILE A 87 2.11 -10.73 7.17
CA ILE A 87 0.98 -10.05 6.56
C ILE A 87 1.34 -8.62 6.15
N MET A 88 2.15 -7.92 6.97
CA MET A 88 2.64 -6.58 6.64
C MET A 88 3.56 -6.59 5.42
N VAL A 89 4.46 -7.56 5.32
CA VAL A 89 5.32 -7.74 4.14
C VAL A 89 4.46 -8.00 2.89
N LEU A 90 3.49 -8.89 2.97
CA LEU A 90 2.60 -9.21 1.84
C LEU A 90 1.78 -7.99 1.39
N LEU A 91 1.17 -7.25 2.32
CA LEU A 91 0.38 -6.06 2.01
C LEU A 91 1.24 -4.96 1.37
N VAL A 92 2.42 -4.68 1.94
CA VAL A 92 3.33 -3.67 1.40
C VAL A 92 3.87 -4.10 0.04
N SER A 93 4.27 -5.35 -0.13
CA SER A 93 4.72 -5.88 -1.42
C SER A 93 3.61 -5.76 -2.47
N PHE A 94 2.37 -6.14 -2.12
CA PHE A 94 1.24 -6.02 -3.04
C PHE A 94 0.99 -4.56 -3.42
N ALA A 95 1.02 -3.63 -2.46
CA ALA A 95 0.87 -2.19 -2.73
C ALA A 95 1.96 -1.65 -3.67
N LEU A 96 3.20 -2.11 -3.49
CA LEU A 96 4.33 -1.72 -4.34
C LEU A 96 4.20 -2.25 -5.77
N PHE A 97 3.81 -3.51 -5.92
CA PHE A 97 3.70 -4.13 -7.25
C PHE A 97 2.38 -3.80 -7.96
N LEU A 98 1.38 -3.30 -7.24
CA LEU A 98 0.06 -3.01 -7.78
C LEU A 98 0.10 -2.15 -9.05
N PRO A 99 0.90 -1.08 -9.15
CA PRO A 99 1.02 -0.31 -10.38
C PRO A 99 1.74 -1.05 -11.53
N MET A 100 2.47 -2.11 -11.23
CA MET A 100 3.18 -2.91 -12.24
C MET A 100 2.35 -4.05 -12.82
N ILE A 101 1.25 -4.42 -12.15
CA ILE A 101 0.38 -5.50 -12.61
C ILE A 101 -0.50 -4.97 -13.74
N PRO A 102 -0.43 -5.54 -14.97
CA PRO A 102 -1.14 -5.02 -16.14
C PRO A 102 -2.65 -4.89 -15.94
N THR A 103 -3.25 -5.81 -15.20
CA THR A 103 -4.68 -5.81 -14.90
C THR A 103 -5.14 -4.63 -14.05
N PHE A 104 -4.22 -3.98 -13.33
CA PHE A 104 -4.54 -2.84 -12.47
C PHE A 104 -4.20 -1.49 -13.08
N THR A 105 -3.37 -1.44 -14.10
CA THR A 105 -2.90 -0.14 -14.61
C THR A 105 -3.18 0.09 -16.08
N GLY A 106 -3.44 -0.97 -16.84
CA GLY A 106 -3.54 -0.82 -18.29
C GLY A 106 -2.31 -0.13 -18.94
N LEU A 107 -1.39 0.38 -18.13
CA LEU A 107 -0.23 1.14 -18.59
C LEU A 107 0.75 0.32 -19.41
N ILE A 108 0.80 -1.00 -19.17
CA ILE A 108 1.67 -1.91 -19.91
C ILE A 108 0.99 -2.39 -21.20
N VAL A 109 -0.33 -2.29 -21.29
CA VAL A 109 -1.10 -2.64 -22.49
C VAL A 109 -1.09 -1.48 -23.50
N MET A 110 -0.64 -0.30 -23.09
CA MET A 110 -0.35 0.84 -23.97
C MET A 110 1.13 0.90 -24.27
N PRO A 111 1.49 1.36 -25.33
CA PRO A 111 0.98 1.64 -26.66
C PRO A 111 1.66 0.79 -27.71
N THR A 112 0.97 0.53 -28.78
CA THR A 112 1.65 0.44 -30.07
C THR A 112 2.51 1.71 -30.20
N ILE A 113 3.77 1.50 -30.38
CA ILE A 113 4.88 2.49 -30.41
C ILE A 113 4.60 3.74 -31.31
N GLU A 114 3.51 3.73 -32.06
CA GLU A 114 3.11 4.75 -33.02
C GLU A 114 2.56 6.06 -32.42
N THR A 115 2.28 6.10 -31.10
CA THR A 115 1.67 7.28 -30.46
C THR A 115 2.42 7.78 -29.21
N LEU A 116 3.75 7.71 -29.21
CA LEU A 116 4.58 8.35 -28.17
C LEU A 116 4.53 9.89 -28.30
N ASP A 117 3.38 10.47 -27.93
CA ASP A 117 3.27 11.91 -27.76
C ASP A 117 4.09 12.36 -26.55
N VAL A 118 4.72 13.52 -26.66
CA VAL A 118 5.49 14.16 -25.57
C VAL A 118 4.67 14.31 -24.29
N LYS A 119 3.33 14.43 -24.40
CA LYS A 119 2.41 14.46 -23.27
C LYS A 119 2.42 13.12 -22.51
N PHE A 120 2.40 12.00 -23.22
CA PHE A 120 2.43 10.66 -22.61
C PHE A 120 3.73 10.44 -21.83
N ILE A 121 4.87 10.81 -22.40
CA ILE A 121 6.18 10.69 -21.74
C ILE A 121 6.21 11.48 -20.43
N LYS A 122 5.73 12.73 -20.42
CA LYS A 122 5.67 13.55 -19.21
C LYS A 122 4.80 12.92 -18.13
N ILE A 123 3.64 12.40 -18.50
CA ILE A 123 2.70 11.75 -17.57
C ILE A 123 3.31 10.47 -17.01
N PHE A 124 3.97 9.66 -17.83
CA PHE A 124 4.66 8.46 -17.38
C PHE A 124 5.74 8.78 -16.35
N PHE A 125 6.55 9.83 -16.55
CA PHE A 125 7.55 10.26 -15.58
C PHE A 125 6.94 10.75 -14.26
N ILE A 126 5.83 11.50 -14.31
CA ILE A 126 5.11 11.94 -13.11
C ILE A 126 4.57 10.72 -12.35
N PHE A 127 3.97 9.79 -13.09
CA PHE A 127 3.42 8.56 -12.51
C PHE A 127 4.52 7.72 -11.84
N PHE A 128 5.64 7.54 -12.51
CA PHE A 128 6.79 6.82 -11.99
C PHE A 128 7.37 7.48 -10.73
N ALA A 129 7.48 8.81 -10.71
CA ALA A 129 7.93 9.56 -9.54
C ALA A 129 6.97 9.39 -8.34
N VAL A 130 5.66 9.42 -8.58
CA VAL A 130 4.66 9.18 -7.52
C VAL A 130 4.73 7.75 -7.02
N TRP A 131 4.92 6.78 -7.91
CA TRP A 131 5.06 5.37 -7.55
C TRP A 131 6.33 5.12 -6.72
N LEU A 132 7.48 5.68 -7.12
CA LEU A 132 8.71 5.62 -6.33
C LEU A 132 8.53 6.26 -4.95
N GLY A 133 7.88 7.42 -4.88
CA GLY A 133 7.56 8.07 -3.62
C GLY A 133 6.65 7.20 -2.74
N GLY A 134 5.66 6.56 -3.36
CA GLY A 134 4.78 5.59 -2.69
C GLY A 134 5.52 4.38 -2.15
N GLY A 135 6.44 3.84 -2.93
CA GLY A 135 7.31 2.74 -2.52
C GLY A 135 8.16 3.11 -1.32
N TRP A 136 8.76 4.28 -1.35
CA TRP A 136 9.67 4.74 -0.29
C TRP A 136 8.97 4.82 1.07
N PHE A 137 7.83 5.49 1.19
CA PHE A 137 7.17 5.64 2.49
C PHE A 137 6.60 4.30 3.02
N LEU A 138 6.11 3.42 2.15
CA LEU A 138 5.62 2.10 2.55
C LEU A 138 6.76 1.20 3.06
N LEU A 139 7.89 1.18 2.36
CA LEU A 139 9.08 0.44 2.78
C LEU A 139 9.66 1.00 4.08
N GLN A 140 9.69 2.31 4.24
CA GLN A 140 10.14 2.94 5.49
C GLN A 140 9.24 2.56 6.66
N MET A 141 7.91 2.59 6.47
CA MET A 141 6.96 2.13 7.49
C MET A 141 7.21 0.66 7.83
N LEU A 142 7.35 -0.20 6.83
CA LEU A 142 7.61 -1.63 7.04
C LEU A 142 8.91 -1.84 7.80
N HIS A 143 9.98 -1.15 7.40
CA HIS A 143 11.27 -1.23 8.07
C HIS A 143 11.19 -0.79 9.54
N GLN A 144 10.48 0.31 9.82
CA GLN A 144 10.35 0.85 11.18
C GLN A 144 9.45 0.02 12.10
N THR A 145 8.55 -0.78 11.55
CA THR A 145 7.60 -1.58 12.36
C THR A 145 7.95 -3.05 12.40
N ALA A 146 8.22 -3.68 11.25
CA ALA A 146 8.44 -5.12 11.17
C ALA A 146 9.88 -5.51 11.45
N PHE A 147 10.86 -4.68 11.03
CA PHE A 147 12.27 -5.00 11.13
C PHE A 147 12.96 -4.16 12.22
N GLY A 148 14.08 -4.67 12.72
CA GLY A 148 14.84 -4.08 13.81
C GLY A 148 14.88 -4.99 15.03
N SER A 149 15.48 -4.53 16.13
CA SER A 149 15.51 -5.27 17.40
C SER A 149 14.19 -5.07 18.17
N ALA A 150 13.52 -6.18 18.48
CA ALA A 150 12.35 -6.15 19.35
C ALA A 150 12.74 -5.67 20.77
N ARG A 151 11.79 -5.03 21.48
CA ARG A 151 12.00 -4.61 22.87
C ARG A 151 11.85 -5.80 23.80
N GLU A 152 12.84 -6.06 24.65
CA GLU A 152 12.87 -7.21 25.56
C GLU A 152 11.79 -7.18 26.64
N ASN A 153 11.31 -5.99 27.04
CA ASN A 153 10.39 -5.80 28.17
C ASN A 153 8.89 -5.74 27.77
N VAL A 154 8.53 -6.18 26.58
CA VAL A 154 7.13 -6.16 26.12
C VAL A 154 6.64 -7.59 25.97
N PRO A 155 5.52 -7.99 26.63
CA PRO A 155 4.92 -9.29 26.43
C PRO A 155 4.23 -9.30 25.04
N TYR A 156 4.92 -9.82 24.03
CA TYR A 156 4.39 -9.88 22.68
C TYR A 156 3.36 -11.00 22.54
N SER A 157 2.26 -10.70 21.87
CA SER A 157 1.20 -11.63 21.51
C SER A 157 0.91 -11.48 20.03
N ASP A 158 1.17 -12.53 19.25
CA ASP A 158 0.94 -12.51 17.80
C ASP A 158 -0.55 -12.44 17.45
N LEU A 159 -0.85 -12.19 16.17
CA LEU A 159 -2.21 -12.16 15.67
C LEU A 159 -2.92 -13.50 15.88
N CYS A 160 -4.17 -13.45 16.36
CA CYS A 160 -5.03 -14.61 16.39
C CYS A 160 -5.35 -15.08 14.96
N ILE A 161 -5.71 -16.35 14.80
CA ILE A 161 -6.04 -16.89 13.47
C ILE A 161 -7.16 -16.09 12.80
N THR A 162 -8.17 -15.67 13.56
CA THR A 162 -9.29 -14.86 13.04
C THR A 162 -8.85 -13.49 12.53
N GLU A 163 -7.92 -12.83 13.21
CA GLU A 163 -7.36 -11.53 12.79
C GLU A 163 -6.49 -11.68 11.55
N TYR A 164 -5.65 -12.71 11.54
CA TYR A 164 -4.82 -13.06 10.40
C TYR A 164 -5.66 -13.35 9.15
N THR A 165 -6.70 -14.19 9.30
CA THR A 165 -7.62 -14.53 8.19
C THR A 165 -8.40 -13.31 7.70
N ALA A 166 -8.83 -12.41 8.59
CA ALA A 166 -9.53 -11.17 8.19
C ALA A 166 -8.67 -10.30 7.27
N VAL A 167 -7.39 -10.11 7.60
CA VAL A 167 -6.48 -9.33 6.74
C VAL A 167 -6.13 -10.09 5.46
N MET A 168 -5.99 -11.42 5.52
CA MET A 168 -5.76 -12.25 4.32
C MET A 168 -6.94 -12.19 3.34
N ILE A 169 -8.18 -12.14 3.83
CA ILE A 169 -9.36 -11.95 2.98
C ILE A 169 -9.29 -10.61 2.23
N LEU A 170 -8.87 -9.53 2.89
CA LEU A 170 -8.67 -8.23 2.23
C LEU A 170 -7.59 -8.32 1.15
N LEU A 171 -6.47 -8.98 1.43
CA LEU A 171 -5.39 -9.16 0.45
C LEU A 171 -5.85 -10.00 -0.76
N LEU A 172 -6.57 -11.09 -0.51
CA LEU A 172 -7.16 -11.91 -1.58
C LEU A 172 -8.21 -11.14 -2.38
N GLY A 173 -9.03 -10.31 -1.70
CA GLY A 173 -9.99 -9.41 -2.35
C GLY A 173 -9.29 -8.39 -3.26
N ALA A 174 -8.16 -7.85 -2.82
CA ALA A 174 -7.34 -6.98 -3.65
C ALA A 174 -6.84 -7.70 -4.92
N GLY A 175 -6.30 -8.92 -4.77
CA GLY A 175 -5.87 -9.74 -5.92
C GLY A 175 -7.03 -10.09 -6.86
N TYR A 176 -8.16 -10.49 -6.30
CA TYR A 176 -9.35 -10.86 -7.08
C TYR A 176 -9.94 -9.67 -7.86
N SER A 177 -9.86 -8.46 -7.33
CA SER A 177 -10.36 -7.27 -8.03
C SER A 177 -9.67 -7.05 -9.39
N GLY A 178 -8.41 -7.45 -9.53
CA GLY A 178 -7.68 -7.39 -10.82
C GLY A 178 -8.06 -8.51 -11.81
N LEU A 179 -8.69 -9.59 -11.35
CA LEU A 179 -9.11 -10.69 -12.23
C LEU A 179 -10.51 -10.47 -12.80
N LEU A 180 -11.29 -9.54 -12.26
CA LEU A 180 -12.66 -9.25 -12.69
C LEU A 180 -12.73 -8.41 -13.97
N TYR A 181 -11.64 -7.84 -14.44
CA TYR A 181 -11.56 -6.89 -15.55
C TYR A 181 -10.43 -7.23 -16.51
#